data_100e8ccca36f5191922724045633b6c0
#
_entry.id   100e8ccca36f5191922724045633b6c0
#
_cell.length_a   1.000
_cell.length_b   1.000
_cell.length_c   1.000
_cell.angle_alpha   90.00
_cell.angle_beta   90.00
_cell.angle_gamma   90.00
#
_symmetry.space_group_name_H-M   'P 1'
#
loop_
_entity.id
_entity.type
_entity.pdbx_description
1 polymer ?
#
loop_
_entity_poly.entity_id
_entity_poly.type
_entity_poly.pdbx_seq_one_letter_code
_entity_poly.pdbx_strand_id
1 'polypeptide(L)'
;IRQAGYVRIDLQGVSKSGESFGEIKQLIADNVTGKSNYVKDFSDYWGRRGPSVHLGYALPEGDTEWFYNEITVPKEGETMHSYYMAAGFGEGYFGMQYNSPTERRILFSVWSPFDTQNPKEIPDDQKIKLLRQGKDVHIGEFGNEGSGGQSYLKYPWKAGNTYKFLMQIRP
;
A
#
# COMPACT_ATOMS: atom_id res chain seq x y z
N ILE A 1 5.49 -16.56 22.61
CA ILE A 1 4.42 -15.64 22.18
C ILE A 1 3.39 -15.60 23.30
N ARG A 2 3.19 -14.45 23.94
CA ARG A 2 2.27 -14.29 25.08
C ARG A 2 0.86 -13.85 24.69
N GLN A 3 0.66 -13.40 23.44
CA GLN A 3 -0.64 -12.97 22.92
C GLN A 3 -0.83 -13.49 21.50
N ALA A 4 -2.08 -13.73 21.12
CA ALA A 4 -2.42 -14.03 19.73
C ALA A 4 -2.12 -12.82 18.84
N GLY A 5 -1.54 -13.05 17.68
CA GLY A 5 -1.18 -12.00 16.73
C GLY A 5 -0.18 -12.49 15.69
N TYR A 6 0.26 -11.56 14.87
CA TYR A 6 1.32 -11.83 13.90
C TYR A 6 2.68 -11.77 14.57
N VAL A 7 3.52 -12.76 14.28
CA VAL A 7 4.91 -12.79 14.72
C VAL A 7 5.79 -12.73 13.49
N ARG A 8 6.59 -11.67 13.40
CA ARG A 8 7.64 -11.55 12.41
C ARG A 8 8.92 -12.17 12.97
N ILE A 9 9.55 -13.02 12.18
CA ILE A 9 10.84 -13.61 12.48
C ILE A 9 11.81 -13.18 11.39
N ASP A 10 12.82 -12.40 11.75
CA ASP A 10 13.87 -11.96 10.85
C ASP A 10 15.12 -12.81 11.09
N LEU A 11 15.67 -13.35 10.00
CA LEU A 11 16.93 -14.08 10.01
C LEU A 11 18.02 -13.18 9.45
N GLN A 12 18.94 -12.75 10.29
CA GLN A 12 20.02 -11.86 9.91
C GLN A 12 21.33 -12.65 9.83
N GLY A 13 21.96 -12.65 8.64
CA GLY A 13 23.32 -13.15 8.47
C GLY A 13 24.32 -12.17 9.09
N VAL A 14 25.12 -12.63 10.05
CA VAL A 14 26.11 -11.80 10.76
C VAL A 14 27.52 -11.98 10.18
N SER A 15 27.86 -13.22 9.82
CA SER A 15 29.14 -13.53 9.18
C SER A 15 29.01 -14.75 8.27
N LYS A 16 29.84 -14.83 7.25
CA LYS A 16 29.89 -15.97 6.35
C LYS A 16 31.34 -16.33 6.01
N SER A 17 31.60 -17.61 5.81
CA SER A 17 32.92 -18.12 5.39
C SER A 17 32.98 -18.45 3.89
N GLY A 18 31.90 -18.34 3.16
CA GLY A 18 31.77 -18.63 1.73
C GLY A 18 30.92 -17.57 1.01
N GLU A 19 30.42 -17.88 -0.17
CA GLU A 19 29.63 -16.96 -0.98
C GLU A 19 28.21 -16.73 -0.45
N SER A 20 27.67 -17.66 0.36
CA SER A 20 26.33 -17.57 0.92
C SER A 20 26.33 -17.83 2.43
N PHE A 21 25.24 -17.44 3.11
CA PHE A 21 25.00 -17.76 4.52
C PHE A 21 24.47 -19.19 4.75
N GLY A 22 24.41 -20.01 3.72
CA GLY A 22 23.83 -21.35 3.76
C GLY A 22 22.35 -21.35 3.35
N GLU A 23 21.75 -22.53 3.35
CA GLU A 23 20.35 -22.76 3.02
C GLU A 23 19.56 -23.06 4.30
N ILE A 24 18.53 -22.29 4.55
CA ILE A 24 17.63 -22.52 5.68
C ILE A 24 16.47 -23.38 5.18
N LYS A 25 16.39 -24.63 5.62
CA LYS A 25 15.36 -25.58 5.19
C LYS A 25 14.13 -25.60 6.07
N GLN A 26 14.27 -25.22 7.34
CA GLN A 26 13.19 -25.37 8.31
C GLN A 26 13.36 -24.40 9.47
N LEU A 27 12.23 -23.89 9.96
CA LEU A 27 12.11 -23.20 11.22
C LEU A 27 11.16 -23.99 12.11
N ILE A 28 11.59 -24.37 13.30
CA ILE A 28 10.79 -25.12 14.27
C ILE A 28 10.46 -24.19 15.42
N ALA A 29 9.18 -24.09 15.75
CA ALA A 29 8.71 -23.39 16.94
C ALA A 29 8.15 -24.40 17.94
N ASP A 30 8.82 -24.55 19.11
CA ASP A 30 8.38 -25.43 20.17
C ASP A 30 7.45 -24.71 21.16
N ASN A 31 6.66 -25.48 21.89
CA ASN A 31 5.77 -24.99 22.96
C ASN A 31 4.72 -23.94 22.47
N VAL A 32 4.29 -24.03 21.23
CA VAL A 32 3.20 -23.22 20.72
C VAL A 32 1.88 -23.80 21.23
N THR A 33 1.21 -23.06 22.11
CA THR A 33 -0.12 -23.41 22.60
C THR A 33 -1.17 -22.71 21.74
N GLY A 34 -2.15 -23.47 21.24
CA GLY A 34 -3.21 -22.97 20.38
C GLY A 34 -3.03 -23.33 18.91
N LYS A 35 -4.00 -22.90 18.11
CA LYS A 35 -4.02 -23.17 16.67
C LYS A 35 -3.13 -22.15 15.93
N SER A 36 -2.08 -22.63 15.28
CA SER A 36 -1.25 -21.82 14.41
C SER A 36 -1.70 -21.95 12.97
N ASN A 37 -1.85 -20.83 12.29
CA ASN A 37 -2.10 -20.78 10.87
C ASN A 37 -0.83 -20.29 10.17
N TYR A 38 -0.44 -20.98 9.13
CA TYR A 38 0.72 -20.63 8.30
C TYR A 38 0.25 -20.24 6.91
N VAL A 39 0.89 -19.23 6.33
CA VAL A 39 0.76 -18.97 4.90
C VAL A 39 1.63 -20.00 4.18
N LYS A 40 1.01 -21.04 3.62
CA LYS A 40 1.71 -22.16 2.98
C LYS A 40 2.29 -21.78 1.62
N ASP A 41 1.55 -20.98 0.89
CA ASP A 41 1.95 -20.52 -0.43
C ASP A 41 2.26 -19.03 -0.34
N PHE A 42 3.53 -18.70 -0.39
CA PHE A 42 3.98 -17.34 -0.63
C PHE A 42 3.73 -17.02 -2.11
N SER A 43 2.47 -17.09 -2.51
CA SER A 43 2.06 -16.47 -3.77
C SER A 43 2.37 -14.98 -3.69
N ASP A 44 2.65 -14.38 -4.81
CA ASP A 44 2.92 -12.94 -4.92
C ASP A 44 1.85 -12.09 -4.22
N TYR A 45 0.62 -12.59 -4.17
CA TYR A 45 -0.50 -11.96 -3.49
C TYR A 45 -0.27 -11.80 -1.98
N TRP A 46 0.14 -12.85 -1.27
CA TRP A 46 0.26 -12.84 0.19
C TRP A 46 1.62 -12.32 0.67
N GLY A 47 2.68 -12.57 -0.08
CA GLY A 47 4.04 -12.19 0.30
C GLY A 47 4.35 -10.70 0.13
N ARG A 48 3.59 -9.99 -0.70
CA ARG A 48 3.84 -8.58 -1.03
C ARG A 48 2.86 -7.61 -0.41
N ARG A 49 1.71 -8.07 0.06
CA ARG A 49 0.70 -7.20 0.64
C ARG A 49 0.89 -7.05 2.14
N GLY A 50 0.95 -5.79 2.59
CA GLY A 50 0.81 -5.46 4.00
C GLY A 50 -0.62 -5.76 4.50
N PRO A 51 -0.80 -5.97 5.81
CA PRO A 51 -2.12 -6.10 6.40
C PRO A 51 -2.94 -4.83 6.14
N SER A 52 -4.19 -5.01 5.72
CA SER A 52 -5.09 -3.90 5.43
C SER A 52 -6.48 -4.15 6.01
N VAL A 53 -7.13 -3.06 6.40
CA VAL A 53 -8.54 -3.03 6.82
C VAL A 53 -9.25 -2.01 5.94
N HIS A 54 -10.37 -2.42 5.35
CA HIS A 54 -11.18 -1.57 4.48
C HIS A 54 -12.56 -1.36 5.09
N LEU A 55 -13.03 -0.12 5.05
CA LEU A 55 -14.41 0.25 5.34
C LEU A 55 -15.14 0.46 4.01
N GLY A 56 -16.14 -0.39 3.75
CA GLY A 56 -16.97 -0.25 2.55
C GLY A 56 -18.03 0.84 2.73
N TYR A 57 -18.18 1.68 1.72
CA TYR A 57 -19.25 2.68 1.65
C TYR A 57 -20.28 2.24 0.62
N ALA A 58 -21.56 2.32 0.98
CA ALA A 58 -22.64 2.17 0.02
C ALA A 58 -22.65 3.40 -0.90
N LEU A 59 -22.60 3.16 -2.20
CA LEU A 59 -22.75 4.22 -3.20
C LEU A 59 -24.23 4.34 -3.60
N PRO A 60 -24.69 5.53 -4.03
CA PRO A 60 -25.99 5.68 -4.67
C PRO A 60 -26.05 4.87 -5.97
N GLU A 61 -27.26 4.54 -6.43
CA GLU A 61 -27.43 3.93 -7.74
C GLU A 61 -26.97 4.90 -8.86
N GLY A 62 -26.26 4.35 -9.87
CA GLY A 62 -25.75 5.10 -11.01
C GLY A 62 -24.30 5.57 -10.84
N ASP A 63 -23.85 6.39 -11.79
CA ASP A 63 -22.49 6.88 -11.83
C ASP A 63 -22.24 7.96 -10.77
N THR A 64 -21.16 7.79 -10.01
CA THR A 64 -20.74 8.75 -8.99
C THR A 64 -19.57 9.59 -9.53
N GLU A 65 -19.82 10.85 -9.80
CA GLU A 65 -18.78 11.77 -10.31
C GLU A 65 -17.87 12.31 -9.19
N TRP A 66 -18.41 12.57 -8.01
CA TRP A 66 -17.69 13.20 -6.91
C TRP A 66 -17.66 12.32 -5.68
N PHE A 67 -16.47 12.20 -5.09
CA PHE A 67 -16.28 11.56 -3.80
C PHE A 67 -15.57 12.54 -2.85
N TYR A 68 -16.17 12.77 -1.69
CA TYR A 68 -15.60 13.58 -0.63
C TYR A 68 -15.47 12.77 0.66
N ASN A 69 -14.30 12.85 1.29
CA ASN A 69 -14.06 12.21 2.57
C ASN A 69 -13.15 13.08 3.45
N GLU A 70 -13.29 12.92 4.75
CA GLU A 70 -12.42 13.52 5.75
C GLU A 70 -11.78 12.42 6.58
N ILE A 71 -10.47 12.46 6.75
CA ILE A 71 -9.75 11.51 7.59
C ILE A 71 -8.92 12.21 8.65
N THR A 72 -8.92 11.64 9.84
CA THR A 72 -8.08 12.03 10.96
C THR A 72 -7.32 10.79 11.42
N VAL A 73 -6.00 10.80 11.30
CA VAL A 73 -5.17 9.77 11.93
C VAL A 73 -5.04 10.13 13.41
N PRO A 74 -5.53 9.33 14.35
CA PRO A 74 -5.34 9.60 15.76
C PRO A 74 -3.84 9.50 16.11
N LYS A 75 -3.40 10.25 17.11
CA LYS A 75 -1.96 10.30 17.49
C LYS A 75 -1.40 8.92 17.84
N GLU A 76 -2.19 8.12 18.55
CA GLU A 76 -1.86 6.75 18.92
C GLU A 76 -1.92 5.75 17.76
N GLY A 77 -2.57 6.12 16.66
CA GLY A 77 -2.68 5.32 15.43
C GLY A 77 -1.66 5.68 14.36
N GLU A 78 -0.78 6.64 14.64
CA GLU A 78 0.25 7.05 13.71
C GLU A 78 1.40 6.02 13.66
N THR A 79 1.51 5.31 12.56
CA THR A 79 2.53 4.26 12.39
C THR A 79 3.33 4.50 11.13
N MET A 80 4.65 4.48 11.24
CA MET A 80 5.55 4.60 10.09
C MET A 80 5.39 3.41 9.14
N HIS A 81 5.52 3.64 7.84
CA HIS A 81 5.26 2.72 6.74
C HIS A 81 3.79 2.34 6.56
N SER A 82 2.88 3.16 7.09
CA SER A 82 1.43 3.00 6.88
C SER A 82 0.91 3.90 5.77
N TYR A 83 -0.12 3.41 5.10
CA TYR A 83 -0.96 4.17 4.18
C TYR A 83 -2.37 4.31 4.76
N TYR A 84 -2.85 5.53 4.87
CA TYR A 84 -4.18 5.87 5.36
C TYR A 84 -5.04 6.30 4.18
N MET A 85 -5.80 5.35 3.65
CA MET A 85 -6.62 5.56 2.47
C MET A 85 -7.86 6.38 2.79
N ALA A 86 -8.05 7.49 2.10
CA ALA A 86 -9.26 8.31 2.19
C ALA A 86 -10.33 7.81 1.22
N ALA A 87 -9.93 7.44 0.01
CA ALA A 87 -10.82 6.90 -1.02
C ALA A 87 -10.12 5.74 -1.74
N GLY A 88 -10.83 4.63 -1.88
CA GLY A 88 -10.48 3.51 -2.75
C GLY A 88 -11.62 3.26 -3.71
N PHE A 89 -11.32 3.04 -4.96
CA PHE A 89 -12.28 2.75 -6.03
C PHE A 89 -11.69 1.65 -6.92
N GLY A 90 -12.47 1.12 -7.87
CA GLY A 90 -12.06 -0.05 -8.65
C GLY A 90 -10.67 0.05 -9.26
N GLU A 91 -10.33 1.22 -9.81
CA GLU A 91 -9.09 1.43 -10.55
C GLU A 91 -7.99 2.15 -9.74
N GLY A 92 -8.23 2.50 -8.48
CA GLY A 92 -7.21 3.24 -7.76
C GLY A 92 -7.52 3.61 -6.31
N TYR A 93 -6.64 4.44 -5.75
CA TYR A 93 -6.76 4.90 -4.37
C TYR A 93 -6.10 6.27 -4.16
N PHE A 94 -6.58 6.97 -3.15
CA PHE A 94 -6.16 8.30 -2.75
C PHE A 94 -6.07 8.40 -1.23
N GLY A 95 -4.97 8.93 -0.70
CA GLY A 95 -4.80 9.02 0.75
C GLY A 95 -3.47 9.59 1.19
N MET A 96 -3.10 9.29 2.45
CA MET A 96 -1.91 9.78 3.12
C MET A 96 -0.93 8.65 3.41
N GLN A 97 0.36 8.93 3.30
CA GLN A 97 1.42 7.96 3.55
C GLN A 97 2.45 8.50 4.53
N TYR A 98 2.91 7.65 5.45
CA TYR A 98 3.99 7.93 6.37
C TYR A 98 5.21 7.07 6.02
N ASN A 99 6.14 7.64 5.25
CA ASN A 99 7.27 6.89 4.69
C ASN A 99 8.49 6.86 5.62
N SER A 100 8.77 7.98 6.29
CA SER A 100 9.91 8.09 7.20
C SER A 100 9.67 9.24 8.19
N PRO A 101 10.49 9.39 9.24
CA PRO A 101 10.39 10.52 10.17
C PRO A 101 10.43 11.90 9.49
N THR A 102 11.04 11.98 8.31
CA THR A 102 11.20 13.21 7.53
C THR A 102 10.34 13.26 6.27
N GLU A 103 9.61 12.20 5.94
CA GLU A 103 8.82 12.17 4.71
C GLU A 103 7.41 11.62 4.91
N ARG A 104 6.44 12.47 4.63
CA ARG A 104 5.01 12.17 4.53
C ARG A 104 4.50 12.61 3.17
N ARG A 105 3.50 11.91 2.65
CA ARG A 105 2.95 12.17 1.31
C ARG A 105 1.43 12.20 1.34
N ILE A 106 0.88 12.94 0.40
CA ILE A 106 -0.44 12.70 -0.17
C ILE A 106 -0.20 11.95 -1.46
N LEU A 107 -0.83 10.80 -1.63
CA LEU A 107 -0.55 9.88 -2.73
C LEU A 107 -1.84 9.47 -3.43
N PHE A 108 -1.80 9.50 -4.74
CA PHE A 108 -2.85 9.03 -5.65
C PHE A 108 -2.26 8.04 -6.64
N SER A 109 -2.92 6.90 -6.81
CA SER A 109 -2.49 5.85 -7.74
C SER A 109 -3.69 5.30 -8.51
N VAL A 110 -3.46 4.99 -9.78
CA VAL A 110 -4.47 4.40 -10.68
C VAL A 110 -3.83 3.22 -11.40
N TRP A 111 -4.45 2.05 -11.31
CA TRP A 111 -4.00 0.86 -12.05
C TRP A 111 -4.30 0.97 -13.53
N SER A 112 -3.39 0.45 -14.33
CA SER A 112 -3.66 0.15 -15.73
C SER A 112 -4.67 -1.00 -15.83
N PRO A 113 -5.56 -1.00 -16.83
CA PRO A 113 -6.40 -2.16 -17.10
C PRO A 113 -5.60 -3.39 -17.58
N PHE A 114 -4.34 -3.21 -18.00
CA PHE A 114 -3.46 -4.27 -18.41
C PHE A 114 -2.83 -4.98 -17.20
N ASP A 115 -3.08 -6.28 -17.08
CA ASP A 115 -2.57 -7.08 -15.95
C ASP A 115 -1.09 -7.41 -16.14
N THR A 116 -0.21 -6.63 -15.53
CA THR A 116 1.23 -6.85 -15.47
C THR A 116 1.82 -6.29 -14.17
N GLN A 117 2.93 -6.85 -13.75
CA GLN A 117 3.72 -6.34 -12.62
C GLN A 117 4.80 -5.33 -13.06
N ASN A 118 5.01 -5.18 -14.36
CA ASN A 118 6.03 -4.32 -14.93
C ASN A 118 5.38 -3.22 -15.78
N PRO A 119 5.43 -1.95 -15.35
CA PRO A 119 4.79 -0.85 -16.09
C PRO A 119 5.33 -0.65 -17.51
N LYS A 120 6.53 -1.14 -17.81
CA LYS A 120 7.13 -1.05 -19.15
C LYS A 120 6.47 -1.98 -20.17
N GLU A 121 5.73 -2.98 -19.71
CA GLU A 121 5.02 -3.94 -20.55
C GLU A 121 3.61 -3.47 -20.93
N ILE A 122 3.12 -2.37 -20.32
CA ILE A 122 1.80 -1.85 -20.60
C ILE A 122 1.75 -1.29 -22.03
N PRO A 123 0.83 -1.77 -22.89
CA PRO A 123 0.61 -1.21 -24.21
C PRO A 123 0.25 0.28 -24.15
N ASP A 124 0.65 1.06 -25.13
CA ASP A 124 0.49 2.52 -25.13
C ASP A 124 -0.97 3.00 -25.06
N ASP A 125 -1.90 2.22 -25.58
CA ASP A 125 -3.34 2.46 -25.53
C ASP A 125 -3.96 2.13 -24.16
N GLN A 126 -3.25 1.38 -23.32
CA GLN A 126 -3.68 1.00 -21.95
C GLN A 126 -2.88 1.68 -20.83
N LYS A 127 -1.92 2.53 -21.20
CA LYS A 127 -1.18 3.34 -20.23
C LYS A 127 -2.03 4.42 -19.60
N ILE A 128 -1.86 4.61 -18.31
CA ILE A 128 -2.43 5.75 -17.61
C ILE A 128 -1.76 7.03 -18.12
N LYS A 129 -2.57 7.96 -18.64
CA LYS A 129 -2.09 9.21 -19.21
C LYS A 129 -2.27 10.36 -18.24
N LEU A 130 -1.19 11.08 -17.96
CA LEU A 130 -1.23 12.28 -17.17
C LEU A 130 -1.84 13.41 -18.02
N LEU A 131 -2.96 13.97 -17.58
CA LEU A 131 -3.60 15.10 -18.25
C LEU A 131 -3.20 16.45 -17.65
N ARG A 132 -3.03 16.51 -16.32
CA ARG A 132 -2.65 17.72 -15.58
C ARG A 132 -1.89 17.36 -14.33
N GLN A 133 -1.06 18.28 -13.87
CA GLN A 133 -0.22 18.14 -12.70
C GLN A 133 -0.33 19.40 -11.83
N GLY A 134 -0.46 19.19 -10.52
CA GLY A 134 -0.36 20.27 -9.54
C GLY A 134 1.11 20.71 -9.33
N LYS A 135 1.27 21.90 -8.79
CA LYS A 135 2.60 22.39 -8.40
C LYS A 135 3.21 21.45 -7.35
N ASP A 136 4.50 21.18 -7.49
CA ASP A 136 5.30 20.34 -6.58
C ASP A 136 4.82 18.86 -6.46
N VAL A 137 3.92 18.41 -7.30
CA VAL A 137 3.48 17.03 -7.37
C VAL A 137 4.49 16.22 -8.18
N HIS A 138 4.94 15.12 -7.62
CA HIS A 138 5.79 14.14 -8.30
C HIS A 138 4.92 13.13 -9.05
N ILE A 139 5.37 12.73 -10.23
CA ILE A 139 4.67 11.80 -11.11
C ILE A 139 5.59 10.64 -11.44
N GLY A 140 5.03 9.45 -11.50
CA GLY A 140 5.75 8.25 -11.84
C GLY A 140 4.82 7.10 -12.19
N GLU A 141 5.41 5.95 -12.33
CA GLU A 141 4.74 4.68 -12.53
C GLU A 141 5.05 3.76 -11.34
N PHE A 142 4.17 2.83 -11.08
CA PHE A 142 4.40 1.77 -10.09
C PHE A 142 4.25 0.39 -10.72
N GLY A 143 4.85 -0.60 -10.08
CA GLY A 143 4.78 -2.01 -10.43
C GLY A 143 4.85 -2.89 -9.19
N ASN A 144 4.91 -4.21 -9.38
CA ASN A 144 4.97 -5.25 -8.33
C ASN A 144 3.69 -5.50 -7.53
N GLU A 145 2.66 -4.70 -7.71
CA GLU A 145 1.30 -4.90 -7.14
C GLU A 145 0.25 -4.59 -8.21
N GLY A 146 0.38 -5.20 -9.41
CA GLY A 146 -0.13 -4.64 -10.64
C GLY A 146 0.76 -3.50 -11.08
N SER A 147 0.35 -2.74 -12.09
CA SER A 147 1.10 -1.58 -12.57
C SER A 147 0.18 -0.45 -13.00
N GLY A 148 0.69 0.77 -13.00
CA GLY A 148 -0.10 1.93 -13.37
C GLY A 148 0.61 3.26 -13.12
N GLY A 149 -0.19 4.32 -13.13
CA GLY A 149 0.27 5.68 -12.87
C GLY A 149 0.18 6.05 -11.39
N GLN A 150 1.17 6.78 -10.91
CA GLN A 150 1.23 7.27 -9.55
C GLN A 150 1.60 8.74 -9.51
N SER A 151 0.97 9.47 -8.60
CA SER A 151 1.40 10.82 -8.26
C SER A 151 1.41 11.02 -6.76
N TYR A 152 2.34 11.84 -6.27
CA TYR A 152 2.37 12.21 -4.86
C TYR A 152 2.90 13.61 -4.63
N LEU A 153 2.40 14.22 -3.56
CA LEU A 153 2.91 15.47 -3.01
C LEU A 153 3.59 15.16 -1.68
N LYS A 154 4.84 15.60 -1.50
CA LYS A 154 5.47 15.63 -0.17
C LYS A 154 4.76 16.68 0.66
N TYR A 155 4.03 16.23 1.65
CA TYR A 155 3.21 17.07 2.50
C TYR A 155 3.33 16.65 3.96
N PRO A 156 3.77 17.53 4.88
CA PRO A 156 4.05 17.20 6.27
C PRO A 156 2.75 17.14 7.10
N TRP A 157 1.82 16.27 6.73
CA TRP A 157 0.60 16.06 7.49
C TRP A 157 0.91 15.58 8.91
N LYS A 158 0.02 15.84 9.85
CA LYS A 158 0.19 15.55 11.28
C LYS A 158 -1.00 14.74 11.79
N ALA A 159 -0.71 13.74 12.61
CA ALA A 159 -1.73 13.04 13.37
C ALA A 159 -2.50 14.01 14.29
N GLY A 160 -3.77 13.73 14.50
CA GLY A 160 -4.70 14.60 15.25
C GLY A 160 -5.34 15.70 14.41
N ASN A 161 -4.86 15.96 13.19
CA ASN A 161 -5.48 16.90 12.27
C ASN A 161 -6.38 16.18 11.27
N THR A 162 -7.49 16.82 10.92
CA THR A 162 -8.42 16.34 9.89
C THR A 162 -8.00 16.87 8.52
N TYR A 163 -7.91 15.96 7.54
CA TYR A 163 -7.61 16.27 6.16
C TYR A 163 -8.79 15.91 5.27
N LYS A 164 -9.08 16.79 4.31
CA LYS A 164 -10.21 16.70 3.40
C LYS A 164 -9.75 16.24 2.04
N PHE A 165 -10.41 15.23 1.52
CA PHE A 165 -10.14 14.64 0.22
C PHE A 165 -11.35 14.80 -0.68
N LEU A 166 -11.13 15.40 -1.85
CA LEU A 166 -12.12 15.53 -2.89
C LEU A 166 -11.58 14.90 -4.16
N MET A 167 -12.29 13.93 -4.69
CA MET A 167 -11.95 13.23 -5.92
C MET A 167 -13.08 13.39 -6.92
N GLN A 168 -12.73 13.61 -8.18
CA GLN A 168 -13.67 13.64 -9.29
C GLN A 168 -13.27 12.55 -10.30
N ILE A 169 -14.26 11.78 -10.73
CA ILE A 169 -14.13 10.81 -11.81
C ILE A 169 -15.14 11.21 -12.89
N ARG A 170 -14.69 11.31 -14.11
CA ARG A 170 -15.54 11.57 -15.29
C ARG A 170 -15.29 10.50 -16.34
N PRO A 171 -16.34 10.10 -17.09
CA PRO A 171 -16.20 9.21 -18.23
C PRO A 171 -15.29 9.80 -19.31
#